data_74c01a1b30d6ff81f864dc22d18a05e3
#
_entry.id   74c01a1b30d6ff81f864dc22d18a05e3
#
_cell.length_a   1.000
_cell.length_b   1.000
_cell.length_c   1.000
_cell.angle_alpha   90.00
_cell.angle_beta   90.00
_cell.angle_gamma   90.00
#
_symmetry.space_group_name_H-M   'P 1'
#
loop_
_entity.id
_entity.type
_entity.pdbx_description
1 polymer ?
#
loop_
_entity_poly.entity_id
_entity_poly.type
_entity_poly.pdbx_seq_one_letter_code
_entity_poly.pdbx_strand_id
1 'polypeptide(L)'
;MLDQRSILVVDDEEALRTVLSSELVSEGYQVESASDGDEAITIVQNKPFDLVLLDIKMPRVDGFEVLKFIKKTSPSIKVIMLTAFADLKNAIESKKLGAEDFISKPYDLVDLLTTIERVLSE
;
A
#
# COMPACT_ATOMS: atom_id res chain seq x y z
N MET A 1 -19.94 10.06 9.54
CA MET A 1 -18.78 9.75 10.41
C MET A 1 -17.56 9.47 9.55
N LEU A 2 -16.43 10.05 9.91
CA LEU A 2 -15.20 9.80 9.17
C LEU A 2 -14.70 8.38 9.40
N ASP A 3 -14.09 7.81 8.37
CA ASP A 3 -13.45 6.52 8.48
C ASP A 3 -12.14 6.68 9.25
N GLN A 4 -11.99 5.97 10.35
CA GLN A 4 -10.81 6.07 11.22
C GLN A 4 -9.76 5.02 10.90
N ARG A 5 -9.94 4.26 9.80
CA ARG A 5 -8.97 3.23 9.44
C ARG A 5 -7.63 3.84 9.00
N SER A 6 -6.58 3.09 9.26
CA SER A 6 -5.20 3.54 9.07
C SER A 6 -4.59 2.95 7.82
N ILE A 7 -3.95 3.80 7.02
CA ILE A 7 -3.31 3.42 5.77
C ILE A 7 -1.84 3.84 5.82
N LEU A 8 -0.95 2.93 5.41
CA LEU A 8 0.46 3.24 5.21
C LEU A 8 0.73 3.32 3.71
N VAL A 9 1.30 4.43 3.26
CA VAL A 9 1.71 4.64 1.87
C VAL A 9 3.21 4.41 1.76
N VAL A 10 3.62 3.42 0.98
CA VAL A 10 5.03 3.05 0.81
C VAL A 10 5.46 3.28 -0.63
N ASP A 11 6.30 4.27 -0.85
CA ASP A 11 6.80 4.64 -2.18
C ASP A 11 8.07 5.46 -2.01
N ASP A 12 9.05 5.26 -2.87
CA ASP A 12 10.29 6.04 -2.80
C ASP A 12 10.18 7.43 -3.41
N GLU A 13 9.07 7.74 -4.07
CA GLU A 13 8.78 9.01 -4.69
C GLU A 13 8.10 9.96 -3.71
N GLU A 14 8.83 10.96 -3.23
CA GLU A 14 8.31 11.90 -2.23
C GLU A 14 7.06 12.65 -2.70
N ALA A 15 7.07 13.11 -3.95
CA ALA A 15 5.93 13.84 -4.50
C ALA A 15 4.65 13.01 -4.48
N LEU A 16 4.76 11.74 -4.85
CA LEU A 16 3.63 10.83 -4.82
C LEU A 16 3.12 10.61 -3.40
N ARG A 17 4.03 10.35 -2.45
CA ARG A 17 3.64 10.16 -1.05
C ARG A 17 2.86 11.35 -0.51
N THR A 18 3.35 12.56 -0.81
CA THR A 18 2.74 13.79 -0.33
C THR A 18 1.33 13.97 -0.88
N VAL A 19 1.17 13.84 -2.20
CA VAL A 19 -0.12 14.03 -2.86
C VAL A 19 -1.11 12.95 -2.43
N LEU A 20 -0.70 11.70 -2.49
CA LEU A 20 -1.58 10.58 -2.16
C LEU A 20 -2.01 10.61 -0.69
N SER A 21 -1.07 10.90 0.20
CA SER A 21 -1.39 11.00 1.63
C SER A 21 -2.43 12.10 1.88
N SER A 22 -2.27 13.26 1.23
CA SER A 22 -3.21 14.36 1.35
C SER A 22 -4.61 13.96 0.85
N GLU A 23 -4.66 13.27 -0.29
CA GLU A 23 -5.94 12.80 -0.85
C GLU A 23 -6.64 11.82 0.09
N LEU A 24 -5.89 10.90 0.68
CA LEU A 24 -6.46 9.92 1.60
C LEU A 24 -6.92 10.54 2.91
N VAL A 25 -6.15 11.50 3.44
CA VAL A 25 -6.57 12.24 4.64
C VAL A 25 -7.87 12.98 4.39
N SER A 26 -8.03 13.55 3.19
CA SER A 26 -9.26 14.24 2.81
C SER A 26 -10.47 13.31 2.80
N GLU A 27 -10.25 12.00 2.62
CA GLU A 27 -11.32 11.00 2.65
C GLU A 27 -11.59 10.46 4.06
N GLY A 28 -10.89 10.96 5.06
CA GLY A 28 -11.13 10.59 6.45
C GLY A 28 -10.21 9.51 7.01
N TYR A 29 -9.26 9.02 6.23
CA TYR A 29 -8.32 8.01 6.70
C TYR A 29 -7.20 8.61 7.54
N GLN A 30 -6.67 7.81 8.46
CA GLN A 30 -5.42 8.14 9.13
C GLN A 30 -4.29 7.61 8.27
N VAL A 31 -3.31 8.45 7.94
CA VAL A 31 -2.29 8.09 6.95
C VAL A 31 -0.90 8.33 7.49
N GLU A 32 -0.02 7.36 7.28
CA GLU A 32 1.41 7.52 7.45
C GLU A 32 2.10 7.10 6.16
N SER A 33 3.35 7.47 5.99
CA SER A 33 4.09 7.12 4.80
C SER A 33 5.48 6.61 5.13
N ALA A 34 6.03 5.79 4.24
CA ALA A 34 7.39 5.27 4.32
C ALA A 34 8.05 5.47 2.96
N SER A 35 9.34 5.82 2.98
CA SER A 35 10.09 6.11 1.76
C SER A 35 10.80 4.90 1.17
N ASP A 36 10.87 3.80 1.90
CA ASP A 36 11.49 2.57 1.43
C ASP A 36 10.98 1.37 2.21
N GLY A 37 11.40 0.17 1.78
CA GLY A 37 10.92 -1.07 2.37
C GLY A 37 11.36 -1.30 3.80
N ASP A 38 12.58 -0.88 4.13
CA ASP A 38 13.09 -1.02 5.51
C ASP A 38 12.27 -0.19 6.48
N GLU A 39 11.99 1.05 6.10
CA GLU A 39 11.15 1.94 6.91
C GLU A 39 9.75 1.38 7.08
N ALA A 40 9.17 0.85 5.98
CA ALA A 40 7.84 0.26 6.01
C ALA A 40 7.77 -0.91 6.99
N ILE A 41 8.75 -1.80 6.95
CA ILE A 41 8.81 -2.95 7.86
C ILE A 41 8.88 -2.49 9.31
N THR A 42 9.73 -1.50 9.60
CA THR A 42 9.85 -0.94 10.94
C THR A 42 8.52 -0.36 11.43
N ILE A 43 7.85 0.40 10.56
CA ILE A 43 6.60 1.05 10.93
C ILE A 43 5.49 0.01 11.21
N VAL A 44 5.34 -1.01 10.36
CA VAL A 44 4.29 -2.01 10.57
C VAL A 44 4.55 -2.89 11.80
N GLN A 45 5.81 -3.01 12.22
CA GLN A 45 6.15 -3.71 13.47
C GLN A 45 5.72 -2.93 14.71
N ASN A 46 5.65 -1.61 14.61
CA ASN A 46 5.44 -0.74 15.77
C ASN A 46 4.04 -0.14 15.87
N LYS A 47 3.25 -0.20 14.80
CA LYS A 47 1.91 0.38 14.75
C LYS A 47 0.96 -0.53 13.98
N PRO A 48 -0.31 -0.57 14.37
CA PRO A 48 -1.31 -1.31 13.59
C PRO A 48 -1.76 -0.50 12.36
N PHE A 49 -1.98 -1.20 11.27
CA PHE A 49 -2.56 -0.62 10.04
C PHE A 49 -3.64 -1.54 9.50
N ASP A 50 -4.61 -0.94 8.82
CA ASP A 50 -5.66 -1.68 8.15
C ASP A 50 -5.26 -2.01 6.72
N LEU A 51 -4.51 -1.11 6.08
CA LEU A 51 -4.14 -1.22 4.67
C LEU A 51 -2.75 -0.65 4.43
N VAL A 52 -1.99 -1.28 3.53
CA VAL A 52 -0.72 -0.75 3.02
C VAL A 52 -0.85 -0.60 1.51
N LEU A 53 -0.56 0.60 1.00
CA LEU A 53 -0.39 0.85 -0.43
C LEU A 53 1.10 0.78 -0.70
N LEU A 54 1.52 -0.12 -1.59
CA LEU A 54 2.91 -0.56 -1.64
C LEU A 54 3.44 -0.60 -3.07
N ASP A 55 4.50 0.15 -3.35
CA ASP A 55 5.18 0.06 -4.63
C ASP A 55 6.10 -1.17 -4.67
N ILE A 56 6.37 -1.67 -5.86
CA ILE A 56 7.25 -2.83 -6.06
C ILE A 56 8.71 -2.41 -6.03
N LYS A 57 9.08 -1.45 -6.87
CA LYS A 57 10.50 -1.07 -7.07
C LYS A 57 10.93 -0.01 -6.08
N MET A 58 11.77 -0.44 -5.14
CA MET A 58 12.39 0.45 -4.16
C MET A 58 13.80 -0.05 -3.90
N PRO A 59 14.73 0.83 -3.51
CA PRO A 59 16.11 0.39 -3.23
C PRO A 59 16.16 -0.55 -2.02
N ARG A 60 17.10 -1.46 -2.04
CA ARG A 60 17.41 -2.45 -1.00
C ARG A 60 16.32 -3.50 -0.81
N VAL A 61 15.23 -3.16 -0.17
CA VAL A 61 14.11 -4.06 0.11
C VAL A 61 12.96 -3.66 -0.80
N ASP A 62 12.60 -4.51 -1.77
CA ASP A 62 11.53 -4.19 -2.71
C ASP A 62 10.15 -4.49 -2.13
N GLY A 63 9.10 -4.12 -2.88
CA GLY A 63 7.73 -4.27 -2.42
C GLY A 63 7.31 -5.72 -2.22
N PHE A 64 7.85 -6.65 -2.99
CA PHE A 64 7.52 -8.08 -2.79
C PHE A 64 8.04 -8.58 -1.44
N GLU A 65 9.22 -8.12 -1.04
CA GLU A 65 9.78 -8.51 0.26
C GLU A 65 8.96 -7.92 1.41
N VAL A 66 8.51 -6.68 1.27
CA VAL A 66 7.63 -6.05 2.26
C VAL A 66 6.30 -6.81 2.34
N LEU A 67 5.73 -7.15 1.19
CA LEU A 67 4.48 -7.91 1.12
C LEU A 67 4.60 -9.27 1.83
N LYS A 68 5.67 -9.99 1.55
CA LYS A 68 5.94 -11.29 2.22
C LYS A 68 6.03 -11.12 3.73
N PHE A 69 6.75 -10.10 4.17
CA PHE A 69 6.90 -9.81 5.59
C PHE A 69 5.55 -9.54 6.25
N ILE A 70 4.75 -8.67 5.64
CA ILE A 70 3.44 -8.31 6.17
C ILE A 70 2.54 -9.54 6.26
N LYS A 71 2.46 -10.32 5.20
CA LYS A 71 1.56 -11.49 5.17
C LYS A 71 2.01 -12.59 6.13
N LYS A 72 3.30 -12.67 6.43
CA LYS A 72 3.84 -13.63 7.38
C LYS A 72 3.60 -13.21 8.83
N THR A 73 3.79 -11.93 9.14
CA THR A 73 3.77 -11.42 10.51
C THR A 73 2.44 -10.79 10.91
N SER A 74 1.71 -10.22 9.97
CA SER A 74 0.46 -9.50 10.24
C SER A 74 -0.52 -9.74 9.09
N PRO A 75 -0.98 -10.98 8.90
CA PRO A 75 -1.79 -11.33 7.72
C PRO A 75 -3.15 -10.61 7.64
N SER A 76 -3.60 -10.00 8.72
CA SER A 76 -4.85 -9.23 8.70
C SER A 76 -4.70 -7.87 8.02
N ILE A 77 -3.47 -7.38 7.84
CA ILE A 77 -3.26 -6.13 7.11
C ILE A 77 -3.50 -6.39 5.63
N LYS A 78 -4.38 -5.59 5.04
CA LYS A 78 -4.65 -5.67 3.58
C LYS A 78 -3.54 -4.95 2.83
N VAL A 79 -3.17 -5.46 1.65
CA VAL A 79 -2.13 -4.84 0.83
C VAL A 79 -2.65 -4.66 -0.59
N ILE A 80 -2.51 -3.44 -1.11
CA ILE A 80 -2.75 -3.11 -2.51
C ILE A 80 -1.40 -2.69 -3.08
N MET A 81 -0.99 -3.34 -4.17
CA MET A 81 0.23 -2.93 -4.87
C MET A 81 -0.11 -1.75 -5.78
N LEU A 82 0.65 -0.67 -5.70
CA LEU A 82 0.44 0.53 -6.51
C LEU A 82 1.78 0.87 -7.17
N THR A 83 1.92 0.58 -8.47
CA THR A 83 3.24 0.58 -9.10
C THR A 83 3.19 0.94 -10.57
N ALA A 84 4.29 1.55 -11.07
CA ALA A 84 4.52 1.74 -12.50
C ALA A 84 4.94 0.44 -13.20
N PHE A 85 5.33 -0.59 -12.43
CA PHE A 85 5.78 -1.87 -12.97
C PHE A 85 4.62 -2.87 -13.00
N ALA A 86 3.54 -2.46 -13.66
CA ALA A 86 2.26 -3.16 -13.66
C ALA A 86 2.12 -4.09 -14.86
N ASP A 87 3.08 -5.00 -15.04
CA ASP A 87 2.97 -6.03 -16.05
C ASP A 87 2.29 -7.28 -15.47
N LEU A 88 1.92 -8.21 -16.36
CA LEU A 88 1.21 -9.41 -15.96
C LEU A 88 2.00 -10.25 -14.98
N LYS A 89 3.31 -10.38 -15.18
CA LYS A 89 4.18 -11.15 -14.31
C LYS A 89 4.15 -10.63 -12.87
N ASN A 90 4.28 -9.31 -12.71
CA ASN A 90 4.25 -8.68 -11.40
C ASN A 90 2.87 -8.76 -10.74
N ALA A 91 1.80 -8.65 -11.54
CA ALA A 91 0.45 -8.81 -11.02
C ALA A 91 0.21 -10.22 -10.49
N ILE A 92 0.65 -11.23 -11.23
CA ILE A 92 0.53 -12.63 -10.81
C ILE A 92 1.32 -12.88 -9.52
N GLU A 93 2.55 -12.40 -9.48
CA GLU A 93 3.41 -12.58 -8.30
C GLU A 93 2.81 -11.91 -7.07
N SER A 94 2.28 -10.70 -7.23
CA SER A 94 1.63 -9.97 -6.14
C SER A 94 0.47 -10.77 -5.56
N LYS A 95 -0.36 -11.33 -6.42
CA LYS A 95 -1.51 -12.13 -5.99
C LYS A 95 -1.07 -13.40 -5.27
N LYS A 96 -0.08 -14.09 -5.80
CA LYS A 96 0.49 -15.31 -5.17
C LYS A 96 1.00 -15.02 -3.77
N LEU A 97 1.58 -13.85 -3.56
CA LEU A 97 2.14 -13.46 -2.26
C LEU A 97 1.09 -12.89 -1.31
N GLY A 98 -0.16 -12.79 -1.74
CA GLY A 98 -1.27 -12.42 -0.87
C GLY A 98 -1.75 -10.98 -0.96
N ALA A 99 -1.30 -10.20 -1.94
CA ALA A 99 -1.85 -8.86 -2.14
C ALA A 99 -3.32 -8.96 -2.52
N GLU A 100 -4.13 -8.08 -1.96
CA GLU A 100 -5.57 -8.05 -2.22
C GLU A 100 -5.90 -7.46 -3.58
N ASP A 101 -5.08 -6.52 -4.07
CA ASP A 101 -5.28 -5.95 -5.40
C ASP A 101 -3.99 -5.35 -5.94
N PHE A 102 -4.05 -4.91 -7.19
CA PHE A 102 -2.88 -4.43 -7.93
C PHE A 102 -3.33 -3.30 -8.86
N ILE A 103 -2.75 -2.11 -8.68
CA ILE A 103 -3.14 -0.91 -9.43
C ILE A 103 -1.90 -0.34 -10.12
N SER A 104 -2.03 0.02 -11.40
CA SER A 104 -0.93 0.63 -12.15
C SER A 104 -0.90 2.14 -11.97
N LYS A 105 0.31 2.70 -12.01
CA LYS A 105 0.51 4.15 -12.09
C LYS A 105 0.57 4.58 -13.55
N PRO A 106 0.11 5.77 -13.88
CA PRO A 106 -0.55 6.72 -13.01
C PRO A 106 -1.95 6.22 -12.62
N TYR A 107 -2.33 6.41 -11.36
CA TYR A 107 -3.62 5.94 -10.89
C TYR A 107 -4.71 7.00 -11.13
N ASP A 108 -5.94 6.54 -11.29
CA ASP A 108 -7.13 7.38 -11.25
C ASP A 108 -7.59 7.41 -9.79
N LEU A 109 -7.76 8.59 -9.22
CA LEU A 109 -8.09 8.72 -7.80
C LEU A 109 -9.40 8.04 -7.44
N VAL A 110 -10.43 8.19 -8.28
CA VAL A 110 -11.73 7.57 -8.01
C VAL A 110 -11.60 6.04 -8.00
N ASP A 111 -10.88 5.49 -8.96
CA ASP A 111 -10.65 4.05 -9.04
C ASP A 111 -9.88 3.54 -7.83
N LEU A 112 -8.86 4.29 -7.41
CA LEU A 112 -8.07 3.93 -6.24
C LEU A 112 -8.93 3.94 -4.97
N LEU A 113 -9.69 5.00 -4.76
CA LEU A 113 -10.56 5.11 -3.59
C LEU A 113 -11.62 4.00 -3.57
N THR A 114 -12.19 3.68 -4.72
CA THR A 114 -13.17 2.60 -4.85
C THR A 114 -12.54 1.25 -4.49
N THR A 115 -11.32 1.01 -4.96
CA THR A 115 -10.60 -0.23 -4.65
C THR A 115 -10.27 -0.32 -3.16
N ILE A 116 -9.81 0.78 -2.56
CA ILE A 116 -9.51 0.83 -1.13
C ILE A 116 -10.76 0.50 -0.31
N GLU A 117 -11.89 1.13 -0.63
CA GLU A 117 -13.15 0.88 0.06
C GLU A 117 -13.56 -0.59 -0.03
N ARG A 118 -13.48 -1.16 -1.23
CA ARG A 118 -13.83 -2.56 -1.45
C ARG A 118 -12.93 -3.49 -0.64
N VAL A 119 -11.63 -3.27 -0.70
CA VAL A 119 -10.65 -4.11 0.00
C VAL A 119 -10.84 -4.03 1.52
N LEU A 120 -11.08 -2.83 2.03
CA LEU A 120 -11.29 -2.65 3.47
C LEU A 120 -12.62 -3.23 3.96
N SER A 121 -13.55 -3.47 3.04
CA SER A 121 -14.86 -4.05 3.38
C SER A 121 -14.86 -5.58 3.34
N GLU A 122 -13.81 -6.17 2.84
CA GLU A 122 -13.69 -7.64 2.72
C GLU A 122 -13.41 -8.30 4.06
#